data_a830e3a6de16b659d9ad6089d9bafdd7
#
_entry.id   a830e3a6de16b659d9ad6089d9bafdd7
#
_cell.length_a   1.000
_cell.length_b   1.000
_cell.length_c   1.000
_cell.angle_alpha   90.00
_cell.angle_beta   90.00
_cell.angle_gamma   90.00
#
_symmetry.space_group_name_H-M   'P 1'
#
loop_
_entity.id
_entity.type
_entity.pdbx_description
1 polymer ?
#
loop_
_entity_poly.entity_id
_entity_poly.type
_entity_poly.pdbx_seq_one_letter_code
_entity_poly.pdbx_strand_id
1 'polypeptide(L)'
;MKHIARKRFGQHFLSDHGIIDAIVRDIAPAPGQCMVEIGPGLAALTQPLVERLGQLTVVELDRDLAQRLRAHPQLRVVESDVLKVDFSALARELLPPDSPRKLRVVGNLPYNISSPILFHLLEHVQAIEDQHFMLQKEVIDRMVAQPATADYGRLSVMLQWRYAMENILF
;
A
#
# COMPACT_ATOMS: atom_id res chain seq x y z
N MET A 1 -8.42 -20.23 12.65
CA MET A 1 -7.59 -20.73 11.53
C MET A 1 -6.17 -20.19 11.72
N LYS A 2 -5.22 -21.10 11.80
CA LYS A 2 -3.82 -20.69 11.87
C LYS A 2 -3.49 -19.95 10.57
N HIS A 3 -3.16 -18.70 10.67
CA HIS A 3 -2.57 -17.98 9.59
C HIS A 3 -1.21 -18.61 9.30
N ILE A 4 -1.16 -19.43 8.28
CA ILE A 4 0.10 -19.95 7.82
C ILE A 4 0.82 -18.79 7.17
N ALA A 5 1.82 -18.25 7.87
CA ALA A 5 2.72 -17.30 7.26
C ALA A 5 3.38 -18.01 6.08
N ARG A 6 2.84 -17.80 4.90
CA ARG A 6 3.49 -18.28 3.69
C ARG A 6 4.83 -17.57 3.61
N LYS A 7 5.86 -18.32 3.27
CA LYS A 7 7.18 -17.77 3.00
C LYS A 7 7.09 -16.83 1.81
N ARG A 8 6.68 -15.61 2.07
CA ARG A 8 6.68 -14.55 1.08
C ARG A 8 7.75 -13.57 1.48
N PHE A 9 8.47 -13.04 0.50
CA PHE A 9 9.55 -12.09 0.73
C PHE A 9 9.16 -10.97 1.68
N GLY A 10 7.97 -10.41 1.54
CA GLY A 10 7.51 -9.32 2.37
C GLY A 10 7.34 -9.66 3.86
N GLN A 11 7.10 -10.92 4.22
CA GLN A 11 6.91 -11.29 5.62
C GLN A 11 8.23 -11.37 6.39
N HIS A 12 9.32 -11.70 5.72
CA HIS A 12 10.65 -11.67 6.34
C HIS A 12 11.09 -10.23 6.60
N PHE A 13 10.83 -9.33 5.69
CA PHE A 13 11.15 -7.91 5.87
C PHE A 13 10.38 -7.29 7.03
N LEU A 14 9.13 -7.67 7.23
CA LEU A 14 8.27 -7.11 8.27
C LEU A 14 8.60 -7.62 9.68
N SER A 15 9.47 -8.60 9.83
CA SER A 15 10.01 -9.00 11.14
C SER A 15 11.26 -8.24 11.52
N ASP A 16 11.87 -7.49 10.62
CA ASP A 16 13.07 -6.69 10.88
C ASP A 16 12.68 -5.23 11.16
N HIS A 17 12.83 -4.84 12.42
CA HIS A 17 12.48 -3.48 12.86
C HIS A 17 13.31 -2.39 12.18
N GLY A 18 14.55 -2.67 11.83
CA GLY A 18 15.40 -1.72 11.10
C GLY A 18 14.86 -1.43 9.70
N ILE A 19 14.36 -2.46 9.01
CA ILE A 19 13.76 -2.32 7.70
C ILE A 19 12.42 -1.58 7.80
N ILE A 20 11.59 -1.93 8.78
CA ILE A 20 10.33 -1.24 9.02
C ILE A 20 10.57 0.24 9.28
N ASP A 21 11.54 0.58 10.13
CA ASP A 21 11.89 1.97 10.44
C ASP A 21 12.33 2.72 9.18
N ALA A 22 13.13 2.09 8.32
CA ALA A 22 13.56 2.70 7.07
C ALA A 22 12.37 2.96 6.13
N ILE A 23 11.45 2.01 6.02
CA ILE A 23 10.24 2.15 5.20
C ILE A 23 9.38 3.31 5.71
N VAL A 24 9.14 3.36 7.02
CA VAL A 24 8.33 4.42 7.63
C VAL A 24 9.00 5.77 7.45
N ARG A 25 10.32 5.84 7.53
CA ARG A 25 11.07 7.07 7.29
C ARG A 25 10.89 7.57 5.87
N ASP A 26 10.93 6.67 4.89
CA ASP A 26 10.72 7.02 3.48
C ASP A 26 9.29 7.47 3.21
N ILE A 27 8.31 6.84 3.84
CA ILE A 27 6.90 7.25 3.74
C ILE A 27 6.71 8.64 4.37
N ALA A 28 7.44 8.93 5.43
CA ALA A 28 7.36 10.18 6.18
C ALA A 28 5.92 10.54 6.57
N PRO A 29 5.22 9.66 7.32
CA PRO A 29 3.85 9.96 7.72
C PRO A 29 3.82 11.12 8.72
N ALA A 30 2.82 11.99 8.59
CA ALA A 30 2.62 13.12 9.48
C ALA A 30 1.16 13.24 9.92
N PRO A 31 0.89 13.78 11.11
CA PRO A 31 -0.48 13.93 11.60
C PRO A 31 -1.37 14.66 10.60
N GLY A 32 -2.62 14.21 10.48
CA GLY A 32 -3.60 14.83 9.60
C GLY A 32 -3.57 14.38 8.16
N GLN A 33 -2.57 13.61 7.75
CA GLN A 33 -2.55 13.01 6.41
C GLN A 33 -3.54 11.85 6.35
N CYS A 34 -4.23 11.72 5.22
CA CYS A 34 -5.12 10.58 4.95
C CYS A 34 -4.34 9.48 4.26
N MET A 35 -4.10 8.40 4.98
CA MET A 35 -3.34 7.27 4.45
C MET A 35 -4.19 6.00 4.47
N VAL A 36 -4.03 5.19 3.44
CA VAL A 36 -4.69 3.89 3.30
C VAL A 36 -3.61 2.83 3.16
N GLU A 37 -3.61 1.86 4.07
CA GLU A 37 -2.72 0.70 3.99
C GLU A 37 -3.47 -0.48 3.39
N ILE A 38 -2.89 -1.09 2.35
CA ILE A 38 -3.43 -2.28 1.71
C ILE A 38 -2.76 -3.51 2.34
N GLY A 39 -3.57 -4.43 2.81
CA GLY A 39 -3.11 -5.71 3.33
C GLY A 39 -2.25 -5.61 4.58
N PRO A 40 -2.73 -4.97 5.66
CA PRO A 40 -1.94 -4.78 6.87
C PRO A 40 -1.52 -6.09 7.55
N GLY A 41 -2.23 -7.17 7.32
CA GLY A 41 -1.93 -8.49 7.88
C GLY A 41 -1.85 -8.44 9.41
N LEU A 42 -0.69 -8.79 9.95
CA LEU A 42 -0.44 -8.78 11.40
C LEU A 42 -0.02 -7.41 11.93
N ALA A 43 -0.21 -6.36 11.16
CA ALA A 43 -0.03 -4.96 11.55
C ALA A 43 1.42 -4.52 11.84
N ALA A 44 2.41 -5.20 11.28
CA ALA A 44 3.81 -4.84 11.50
C ALA A 44 4.15 -3.43 11.01
N LEU A 45 3.64 -3.04 9.84
CA LEU A 45 3.80 -1.68 9.31
C LEU A 45 2.74 -0.75 9.87
N THR A 46 1.55 -1.27 10.14
CA THR A 46 0.38 -0.51 10.61
C THR A 46 0.66 0.25 11.90
N GLN A 47 1.26 -0.41 12.86
CA GLN A 47 1.49 0.17 14.20
C GLN A 47 2.36 1.44 14.14
N PRO A 48 3.55 1.43 13.53
CA PRO A 48 4.35 2.66 13.45
C PRO A 48 3.71 3.75 12.60
N LEU A 49 2.90 3.39 11.59
CA LEU A 49 2.19 4.38 10.78
C LEU A 49 1.11 5.08 11.61
N VAL A 50 0.28 4.32 12.32
CA VAL A 50 -0.83 4.91 13.10
C VAL A 50 -0.31 5.76 14.25
N GLU A 51 0.81 5.42 14.84
CA GLU A 51 1.43 6.22 15.90
C GLU A 51 1.79 7.61 15.42
N ARG A 52 2.20 7.76 14.17
CA ARG A 52 2.58 9.05 13.59
C ARG A 52 1.42 9.80 12.98
N LEU A 53 0.44 9.07 12.42
CA LEU A 53 -0.70 9.68 11.74
C LEU A 53 -1.83 10.07 12.70
N GLY A 54 -2.01 9.31 13.78
CA GLY A 54 -3.15 9.43 14.67
C GLY A 54 -4.34 8.58 14.23
N GLN A 55 -4.59 8.45 12.93
CA GLN A 55 -5.62 7.58 12.36
C GLN A 55 -5.11 6.99 11.04
N LEU A 56 -5.55 5.78 10.76
CA LEU A 56 -5.17 5.08 9.53
C LEU A 56 -6.34 4.25 9.03
N THR A 57 -6.59 4.31 7.74
CA THR A 57 -7.54 3.40 7.08
C THR A 57 -6.77 2.20 6.55
N VAL A 58 -7.31 1.01 6.79
CA VAL A 58 -6.71 -0.23 6.30
C VAL A 58 -7.71 -1.01 5.46
N VAL A 59 -7.24 -1.64 4.39
CA VAL A 59 -8.04 -2.51 3.53
C VAL A 59 -7.55 -3.94 3.76
N GLU A 60 -8.42 -4.78 4.31
CA GLU A 60 -8.09 -6.17 4.65
C GLU A 60 -9.18 -7.11 4.16
N LEU A 61 -8.78 -8.13 3.40
CA LEU A 61 -9.70 -9.13 2.88
C LEU A 61 -10.01 -10.22 3.90
N ASP A 62 -9.03 -10.61 4.72
CA ASP A 62 -9.17 -11.68 5.68
C ASP A 62 -10.08 -11.24 6.82
N ARG A 63 -11.17 -11.98 7.02
CA ARG A 63 -12.19 -11.65 8.02
C ARG A 63 -11.64 -11.64 9.44
N ASP A 64 -10.79 -12.61 9.78
CA ASP A 64 -10.25 -12.73 11.14
C ASP A 64 -9.24 -11.60 11.42
N LEU A 65 -8.40 -11.28 10.46
CA LEU A 65 -7.48 -10.15 10.58
C LEU A 65 -8.23 -8.82 10.65
N ALA A 66 -9.26 -8.63 9.83
CA ALA A 66 -10.08 -7.44 9.87
C ALA A 66 -10.72 -7.24 11.24
N GLN A 67 -11.22 -8.32 11.85
CA GLN A 67 -11.82 -8.26 13.17
C GLN A 67 -10.80 -7.86 14.24
N ARG A 68 -9.58 -8.39 14.17
CA ARG A 68 -8.50 -7.99 15.09
C ARG A 68 -8.14 -6.51 14.93
N LEU A 69 -8.06 -6.04 13.68
CA LEU A 69 -7.74 -4.65 13.38
C LEU A 69 -8.83 -3.70 13.92
N ARG A 70 -10.08 -4.11 13.87
CA ARG A 70 -11.19 -3.28 14.40
C ARG A 70 -11.12 -3.06 15.90
N ALA A 71 -10.40 -3.88 16.64
CA ALA A 71 -10.17 -3.67 18.06
C ALA A 71 -9.30 -2.44 18.35
N HIS A 72 -8.57 -1.96 17.35
CA HIS A 72 -7.72 -0.77 17.48
C HIS A 72 -8.54 0.49 17.18
N PRO A 73 -8.74 1.39 18.16
CA PRO A 73 -9.66 2.52 17.97
C PRO A 73 -9.21 3.55 16.93
N GLN A 74 -7.93 3.58 16.59
CA GLN A 74 -7.38 4.51 15.59
C GLN A 74 -7.37 3.94 14.18
N LEU A 75 -7.85 2.72 13.99
CA LEU A 75 -7.93 2.11 12.67
C LEU A 75 -9.37 2.14 12.16
N ARG A 76 -9.52 2.60 10.94
CA ARG A 76 -10.72 2.42 10.15
C ARG A 76 -10.50 1.22 9.24
N VAL A 77 -11.31 0.17 9.42
CA VAL A 77 -11.11 -1.08 8.68
C VAL A 77 -12.12 -1.18 7.54
N VAL A 78 -11.62 -1.33 6.33
CA VAL A 78 -12.41 -1.66 5.15
C VAL A 78 -12.16 -3.14 4.87
N GLU A 79 -13.12 -3.98 5.21
CA GLU A 79 -13.05 -5.42 4.95
C GLU A 79 -13.51 -5.66 3.52
N SER A 80 -12.56 -5.79 2.61
CA SER A 80 -12.86 -5.95 1.18
C SER A 80 -11.64 -6.47 0.43
N ASP A 81 -11.92 -7.10 -0.70
CA ASP A 81 -10.93 -7.25 -1.77
C ASP A 81 -10.55 -5.83 -2.25
N VAL A 82 -9.25 -5.54 -2.25
CA VAL A 82 -8.76 -4.22 -2.66
C VAL A 82 -9.15 -3.86 -4.09
N LEU A 83 -9.29 -4.86 -4.97
CA LEU A 83 -9.70 -4.65 -6.35
C LEU A 83 -11.16 -4.19 -6.47
N LYS A 84 -11.94 -4.32 -5.41
CA LYS A 84 -13.33 -3.85 -5.33
C LYS A 84 -13.48 -2.53 -4.61
N VAL A 85 -12.39 -1.97 -4.08
CA VAL A 85 -12.43 -0.68 -3.40
C VAL A 85 -12.37 0.44 -4.42
N ASP A 86 -13.35 1.33 -4.38
CA ASP A 86 -13.33 2.58 -5.15
C ASP A 86 -12.55 3.63 -4.37
N PHE A 87 -11.27 3.80 -4.71
CA PHE A 87 -10.40 4.74 -4.01
C PHE A 87 -10.81 6.19 -4.21
N SER A 88 -11.46 6.52 -5.32
CA SER A 88 -11.99 7.87 -5.54
C SER A 88 -13.14 8.17 -4.58
N ALA A 89 -14.04 7.20 -4.39
CA ALA A 89 -15.13 7.31 -3.42
C ALA A 89 -14.59 7.38 -1.99
N LEU A 90 -13.59 6.57 -1.68
CA LEU A 90 -12.96 6.56 -0.37
C LEU A 90 -12.29 7.91 -0.06
N ALA A 91 -11.65 8.51 -1.04
CA ALA A 91 -11.07 9.84 -0.90
C ALA A 91 -12.13 10.90 -0.57
N ARG A 92 -13.26 10.87 -1.27
CA ARG A 92 -14.37 11.77 -1.00
C ARG A 92 -14.96 11.59 0.42
N GLU A 93 -14.93 10.38 0.91
CA GLU A 93 -15.43 10.06 2.25
C GLU A 93 -14.47 10.49 3.35
N LEU A 94 -13.17 10.31 3.14
CA LEU A 94 -12.14 10.52 4.17
C LEU A 94 -11.59 11.95 4.20
N LEU A 95 -11.56 12.63 3.08
CA LEU A 95 -10.99 13.98 2.98
C LEU A 95 -12.07 15.04 3.11
N PRO A 96 -11.75 16.21 3.69
CA PRO A 96 -12.65 17.34 3.65
C PRO A 96 -13.02 17.73 2.22
N PRO A 97 -14.23 18.27 1.94
CA PRO A 97 -14.69 18.54 0.58
C PRO A 97 -13.76 19.42 -0.25
N ASP A 98 -13.09 20.37 0.37
CA ASP A 98 -12.21 21.32 -0.30
C ASP A 98 -10.74 21.07 0.01
N SER A 99 -10.39 19.85 0.41
CA SER A 99 -9.01 19.53 0.77
C SER A 99 -8.11 19.61 -0.45
N PRO A 100 -6.96 20.30 -0.35
CA PRO A 100 -5.93 20.26 -1.39
C PRO A 100 -5.15 18.94 -1.36
N ARG A 101 -5.27 18.18 -0.28
CA ARG A 101 -4.58 16.92 -0.10
C ARG A 101 -5.38 15.77 -0.71
N LYS A 102 -4.67 14.69 -1.03
CA LYS A 102 -5.23 13.45 -1.58
C LYS A 102 -4.85 12.29 -0.68
N LEU A 103 -5.31 11.09 -1.02
CA LEU A 103 -4.92 9.89 -0.29
C LEU A 103 -3.46 9.56 -0.53
N ARG A 104 -2.82 9.04 0.50
CA ARG A 104 -1.52 8.39 0.41
C ARG A 104 -1.76 6.88 0.58
N VAL A 105 -1.24 6.07 -0.32
CA VAL A 105 -1.49 4.62 -0.32
C VAL A 105 -0.17 3.89 -0.06
N VAL A 106 -0.21 2.96 0.87
CA VAL A 106 0.96 2.17 1.24
C VAL A 106 0.59 0.70 1.38
N GLY A 107 1.56 -0.17 1.34
CA GLY A 107 1.29 -1.57 1.64
C GLY A 107 2.41 -2.52 1.27
N ASN A 108 2.30 -3.71 1.82
CA ASN A 108 3.10 -4.86 1.42
C ASN A 108 2.22 -5.74 0.55
N LEU A 109 2.37 -5.64 -0.77
CA LEU A 109 1.44 -6.26 -1.69
C LEU A 109 1.73 -7.74 -1.89
N PRO A 110 0.70 -8.61 -1.84
CA PRO A 110 0.88 -10.02 -2.13
C PRO A 110 1.38 -10.26 -3.55
N TYR A 111 2.23 -11.27 -3.69
CA TYR A 111 2.89 -11.61 -4.95
C TYR A 111 1.94 -11.75 -6.15
N ASN A 112 0.87 -12.50 -5.95
CA ASN A 112 -0.01 -12.91 -7.04
C ASN A 112 -0.98 -11.82 -7.50
N ILE A 113 -1.15 -10.75 -6.72
CA ILE A 113 -2.12 -9.69 -7.03
C ILE A 113 -1.49 -8.29 -7.09
N SER A 114 -0.16 -8.18 -6.99
CA SER A 114 0.50 -6.87 -7.01
C SER A 114 0.26 -6.10 -8.30
N SER A 115 0.42 -6.74 -9.46
CA SER A 115 0.17 -6.07 -10.75
C SER A 115 -1.29 -5.63 -10.91
N PRO A 116 -2.30 -6.48 -10.67
CA PRO A 116 -3.68 -6.03 -10.70
C PRO A 116 -3.97 -4.86 -9.75
N ILE A 117 -3.39 -4.86 -8.56
CA ILE A 117 -3.56 -3.76 -7.61
C ILE A 117 -2.98 -2.46 -8.17
N LEU A 118 -1.78 -2.52 -8.73
CA LEU A 118 -1.15 -1.34 -9.32
C LEU A 118 -1.98 -0.77 -10.47
N PHE A 119 -2.54 -1.61 -11.34
CA PHE A 119 -3.43 -1.16 -12.40
C PHE A 119 -4.73 -0.59 -11.85
N HIS A 120 -5.27 -1.20 -10.81
CA HIS A 120 -6.50 -0.70 -10.17
C HIS A 120 -6.29 0.70 -9.58
N LEU A 121 -5.18 0.92 -8.90
CA LEU A 121 -4.84 2.23 -8.35
C LEU A 121 -4.62 3.28 -9.45
N LEU A 122 -4.10 2.87 -10.60
CA LEU A 122 -3.92 3.75 -11.74
C LEU A 122 -5.25 4.37 -12.20
N GLU A 123 -6.33 3.63 -12.13
CA GLU A 123 -7.68 4.12 -12.45
C GLU A 123 -8.14 5.24 -11.50
N HIS A 124 -7.57 5.30 -10.29
CA HIS A 124 -7.92 6.27 -9.26
C HIS A 124 -6.80 7.28 -8.99
N VAL A 125 -5.89 7.44 -9.93
CA VAL A 125 -4.68 8.26 -9.74
C VAL A 125 -4.98 9.70 -9.35
N GLN A 126 -6.11 10.25 -9.78
CA GLN A 126 -6.51 11.61 -9.44
C GLN A 126 -6.83 11.79 -7.96
N ALA A 127 -7.17 10.70 -7.26
CA ALA A 127 -7.51 10.72 -5.85
C ALA A 127 -6.29 10.40 -4.95
N ILE A 128 -5.15 10.09 -5.53
CA ILE A 128 -3.98 9.57 -4.82
C ILE A 128 -2.80 10.52 -5.00
N GLU A 129 -2.20 10.90 -3.87
CA GLU A 129 -1.06 11.82 -3.84
C GLU A 129 0.24 11.08 -4.12
N ASP A 130 0.47 9.96 -3.43
CA ASP A 130 1.64 9.11 -3.62
C ASP A 130 1.36 7.69 -3.17
N GLN A 131 2.26 6.79 -3.53
CA GLN A 131 2.15 5.37 -3.23
C GLN A 131 3.52 4.82 -2.82
N HIS A 132 3.54 4.02 -1.75
CA HIS A 132 4.74 3.36 -1.26
C HIS A 132 4.43 1.88 -1.05
N PHE A 133 5.06 1.02 -1.83
CA PHE A 133 4.80 -0.42 -1.77
C PHE A 133 6.07 -1.22 -1.60
N MET A 134 5.94 -2.27 -0.81
CA MET A 134 6.88 -3.37 -0.82
C MET A 134 6.40 -4.38 -1.85
N LEU A 135 7.24 -4.63 -2.83
CA LEU A 135 6.94 -5.49 -3.95
C LEU A 135 8.08 -6.49 -4.12
N GLN A 136 7.79 -7.57 -4.83
CA GLN A 136 8.86 -8.46 -5.22
C GLN A 136 9.75 -7.82 -6.26
N LYS A 137 11.02 -8.21 -6.22
CA LYS A 137 12.03 -7.65 -7.11
C LYS A 137 11.63 -7.71 -8.58
N GLU A 138 11.05 -8.83 -9.03
CA GLU A 138 10.65 -8.98 -10.43
C GLU A 138 9.57 -7.98 -10.86
N VAL A 139 8.66 -7.63 -9.97
CA VAL A 139 7.63 -6.61 -10.25
C VAL A 139 8.27 -5.24 -10.35
N ILE A 140 9.16 -4.92 -9.41
CA ILE A 140 9.88 -3.64 -9.42
C ILE A 140 10.71 -3.52 -10.69
N ASP A 141 11.41 -4.58 -11.08
CA ASP A 141 12.23 -4.57 -12.29
C ASP A 141 11.40 -4.26 -13.54
N ARG A 142 10.17 -4.81 -13.63
CA ARG A 142 9.26 -4.48 -14.73
C ARG A 142 8.76 -3.04 -14.68
N MET A 143 8.47 -2.52 -13.48
CA MET A 143 7.95 -1.17 -13.33
C MET A 143 8.96 -0.12 -13.81
N VAL A 144 10.23 -0.30 -13.49
CA VAL A 144 11.30 0.66 -13.78
C VAL A 144 12.12 0.31 -15.03
N ALA A 145 11.75 -0.72 -15.76
CA ALA A 145 12.52 -1.21 -16.92
C ALA A 145 12.64 -0.16 -18.00
N GLN A 146 13.81 -0.14 -18.65
CA GLN A 146 14.07 0.72 -19.80
C GLN A 146 13.56 0.06 -21.10
N PRO A 147 13.15 0.85 -22.10
CA PRO A 147 12.76 0.30 -23.40
C PRO A 147 13.85 -0.60 -23.97
N ALA A 148 13.42 -1.65 -24.69
CA ALA A 148 14.28 -2.64 -25.32
C ALA A 148 15.04 -3.56 -24.35
N THR A 149 14.70 -3.59 -23.08
CA THR A 149 15.20 -4.59 -22.13
C THR A 149 14.20 -5.73 -21.95
N ALA A 150 14.66 -6.87 -21.42
CA ALA A 150 13.83 -8.06 -21.28
C ALA A 150 12.61 -7.85 -20.37
N ASP A 151 12.74 -6.99 -19.36
CA ASP A 151 11.68 -6.74 -18.38
C ASP A 151 10.67 -5.67 -18.82
N TYR A 152 10.94 -4.98 -19.94
CA TYR A 152 10.06 -3.92 -20.42
C TYR A 152 8.80 -4.51 -21.07
N GLY A 153 7.65 -4.13 -20.55
CA GLY A 153 6.38 -4.64 -21.04
C GLY A 153 5.22 -3.75 -20.64
N ARG A 154 4.02 -4.31 -20.65
CA ARG A 154 2.79 -3.54 -20.36
C ARG A 154 2.84 -2.81 -19.03
N LEU A 155 3.32 -3.47 -17.98
CA LEU A 155 3.42 -2.85 -16.66
C LEU A 155 4.36 -1.63 -16.69
N SER A 156 5.51 -1.76 -17.35
CA SER A 156 6.46 -0.65 -17.51
C SER A 156 5.82 0.54 -18.22
N VAL A 157 5.19 0.28 -19.37
CA VAL A 157 4.59 1.33 -20.21
C VAL A 157 3.48 2.06 -19.46
N MET A 158 2.53 1.31 -18.88
CA MET A 158 1.35 1.89 -18.25
C MET A 158 1.68 2.70 -17.00
N LEU A 159 2.60 2.21 -16.16
CA LEU A 159 2.93 2.90 -14.92
C LEU A 159 3.90 4.06 -15.15
N GLN A 160 4.89 3.92 -16.00
CA GLN A 160 5.86 4.99 -16.30
C GLN A 160 5.20 6.18 -17.01
N TRP A 161 4.16 5.91 -17.77
CA TRP A 161 3.39 6.97 -18.41
C TRP A 161 2.74 7.91 -17.39
N ARG A 162 2.38 7.38 -16.23
CA ARG A 162 1.58 8.11 -15.24
C ARG A 162 2.35 8.47 -13.98
N TYR A 163 3.38 7.70 -13.62
CA TYR A 163 4.10 7.85 -12.36
C TYR A 163 5.59 8.13 -12.58
N ALA A 164 6.14 8.98 -11.72
CA ALA A 164 7.56 8.97 -11.43
C ALA A 164 7.79 7.90 -10.36
N MET A 165 8.67 6.94 -10.63
CA MET A 165 8.90 5.80 -9.76
C MET A 165 10.34 5.74 -9.29
N GLU A 166 10.53 5.37 -8.03
CA GLU A 166 11.83 5.23 -7.43
C GLU A 166 11.92 3.93 -6.64
N ASN A 167 12.99 3.16 -6.87
CA ASN A 167 13.31 2.00 -6.06
C ASN A 167 14.18 2.45 -4.89
N ILE A 168 13.60 2.50 -3.69
CA ILE A 168 14.24 3.07 -2.51
C ILE A 168 15.01 2.02 -1.71
N LEU A 169 14.44 0.80 -1.60
CA LEU A 169 15.01 -0.32 -0.84
C LEU A 169 14.95 -1.59 -1.67
N PHE A 170 15.94 -2.45 -1.52
CA PHE A 170 15.99 -3.76 -2.21
C PHE A 170 16.38 -4.89 -1.29
#